data_a96b5f4b0989e1fe6e3f7751600f0cc1
#
_entry.id   a96b5f4b0989e1fe6e3f7751600f0cc1
#
_cell.length_a   1.000
_cell.length_b   1.000
_cell.length_c   1.000
_cell.angle_alpha   90.00
_cell.angle_beta   90.00
_cell.angle_gamma   90.00
#
_symmetry.space_group_name_H-M   'P 1'
#
loop_
_entity.id
_entity.type
_entity.pdbx_description
1 polymer ?
#
loop_
_entity_poly.entity_id
_entity_poly.type
_entity_poly.pdbx_seq_one_letter_code
_entity_poly.pdbx_strand_id
1 'polypeptide(L)'
;MGMGEMMAKRKVQRKNLAGLSGRMAAKRAAQIRKRATQKKPSYAPLAGDKTAKTKPSKYTKSLTRFRSRVSERSAKSKASSAKNKFISSVAAEMKIPSSIVRRVYEKGEAAWAVSHRPGATQSQWAKARVYSFLRKGNTVTKGHDRDLYNQAKKAQRAGGYMKLR
;
A
#
# COMPACT_ATOMS: atom_id res chain seq x y z
N MET A 1 2.60 -23.03 26.69
CA MET A 1 1.74 -22.50 25.59
C MET A 1 2.59 -22.30 24.35
N GLY A 2 2.29 -23.06 23.30
CA GLY A 2 3.12 -23.04 22.08
C GLY A 2 2.91 -21.78 21.25
N MET A 3 3.94 -21.35 20.50
CA MET A 3 3.90 -20.20 19.58
C MET A 3 2.71 -20.24 18.60
N GLY A 4 2.17 -21.42 18.28
CA GLY A 4 0.99 -21.61 17.42
C GLY A 4 -0.31 -21.07 18.01
N GLU A 5 -0.48 -21.13 19.33
CA GLU A 5 -1.70 -20.65 20.00
C GLU A 5 -1.77 -19.11 20.12
N MET A 6 -0.64 -18.45 20.28
CA MET A 6 -0.57 -16.97 20.26
C MET A 6 -0.85 -16.38 18.87
N MET A 7 -0.54 -17.09 17.78
CA MET A 7 -0.79 -16.62 16.42
C MET A 7 -2.25 -16.75 15.98
N ALA A 8 -3.01 -17.71 16.53
CA ALA A 8 -4.44 -17.88 16.25
C ALA A 8 -5.30 -16.69 16.72
N LYS A 9 -4.84 -15.91 17.68
CA LYS A 9 -5.55 -14.76 18.26
C LYS A 9 -5.28 -13.42 17.54
N ARG A 10 -4.47 -13.40 16.49
CA ARG A 10 -4.16 -12.13 15.78
C ARG A 10 -5.42 -11.52 15.16
N LYS A 11 -5.86 -10.39 15.69
CA LYS A 11 -7.07 -9.69 15.26
C LYS A 11 -6.91 -9.14 13.83
N VAL A 12 -7.70 -9.64 12.89
CA VAL A 12 -7.74 -9.12 11.53
C VAL A 12 -8.40 -7.74 11.51
N GLN A 13 -7.79 -6.78 10.84
CA GLN A 13 -8.29 -5.40 10.82
C GLN A 13 -9.66 -5.31 10.11
N ARG A 14 -10.61 -4.58 10.68
CA ARG A 14 -11.98 -4.37 10.14
C ARG A 14 -11.99 -3.97 8.67
N LYS A 15 -11.06 -3.12 8.23
CA LYS A 15 -10.95 -2.68 6.83
C LYS A 15 -10.73 -3.84 5.84
N ASN A 16 -10.13 -4.95 6.29
CA ASN A 16 -9.85 -6.11 5.43
C ASN A 16 -11.03 -7.07 5.36
N LEU A 17 -12.10 -6.83 6.11
CA LEU A 17 -13.33 -7.60 6.15
C LEU A 17 -14.56 -6.78 5.71
N ALA A 18 -14.38 -5.49 5.46
CA ALA A 18 -15.48 -4.56 5.18
C ALA A 18 -16.26 -4.93 3.93
N GLY A 19 -17.58 -4.90 4.01
CA GLY A 19 -18.49 -5.18 2.89
C GLY A 19 -18.69 -6.67 2.60
N LEU A 20 -18.22 -7.57 3.46
CA LEU A 20 -18.43 -9.01 3.33
C LEU A 20 -19.51 -9.51 4.29
N SER A 21 -20.28 -10.55 3.88
CA SER A 21 -21.17 -11.28 4.78
C SER A 21 -20.38 -11.99 5.89
N GLY A 22 -21.02 -12.31 7.01
CA GLY A 22 -20.37 -12.94 8.16
C GLY A 22 -19.56 -14.19 7.79
N ARG A 23 -20.15 -15.12 7.00
CA ARG A 23 -19.48 -16.33 6.54
C ARG A 23 -18.24 -16.04 5.67
N MET A 24 -18.37 -15.09 4.74
CA MET A 24 -17.27 -14.70 3.85
C MET A 24 -16.18 -13.97 4.61
N ALA A 25 -16.54 -13.10 5.57
CA ALA A 25 -15.60 -12.42 6.44
C ALA A 25 -14.80 -13.39 7.31
N ALA A 26 -15.46 -14.42 7.87
CA ALA A 26 -14.81 -15.47 8.66
C ALA A 26 -13.81 -16.27 7.82
N LYS A 27 -14.20 -16.71 6.61
CA LYS A 27 -13.32 -17.41 5.67
C LYS A 27 -12.10 -16.57 5.29
N ARG A 28 -12.32 -15.29 4.99
CA ARG A 28 -11.23 -14.35 4.66
C ARG A 28 -10.30 -14.12 5.86
N ALA A 29 -10.84 -13.97 7.06
CA ALA A 29 -10.04 -13.81 8.27
C ALA A 29 -9.12 -15.01 8.53
N ALA A 30 -9.62 -16.23 8.33
CA ALA A 30 -8.82 -17.45 8.42
C ALA A 30 -7.68 -17.47 7.38
N GLN A 31 -7.99 -17.11 6.12
CA GLN A 31 -6.97 -17.00 5.05
C GLN A 31 -5.89 -15.98 5.39
N ILE A 32 -6.26 -14.79 5.90
CA ILE A 32 -5.30 -13.75 6.31
C ILE A 32 -4.40 -14.25 7.44
N ARG A 33 -4.96 -14.91 8.46
CA ARG A 33 -4.15 -15.48 9.56
C ARG A 33 -3.16 -16.51 9.04
N LYS A 34 -3.60 -17.43 8.18
CA LYS A 34 -2.75 -18.45 7.55
C LYS A 34 -1.61 -17.80 6.75
N ARG A 35 -1.90 -16.79 5.92
CA ARG A 35 -0.88 -16.09 5.12
C ARG A 35 0.11 -15.30 5.98
N ALA A 36 -0.33 -14.75 7.11
CA ALA A 36 0.52 -14.01 8.02
C ALA A 36 1.62 -14.87 8.68
N THR A 37 1.45 -16.20 8.69
CA THR A 37 2.46 -17.15 9.20
C THR A 37 3.37 -17.72 8.11
N GLN A 38 3.07 -17.48 6.85
CA GLN A 38 3.85 -18.01 5.73
C GLN A 38 5.09 -17.15 5.45
N LYS A 39 6.24 -17.77 5.23
CA LYS A 39 7.48 -17.09 4.82
C LYS A 39 7.31 -16.40 3.44
N LYS A 40 6.58 -17.04 2.52
CA LYS A 40 6.22 -16.52 1.21
C LYS A 40 4.69 -16.64 1.02
N PRO A 41 3.91 -15.60 1.36
CA PRO A 41 2.46 -15.66 1.22
C PRO A 41 2.06 -15.67 -0.26
N SER A 42 0.98 -16.40 -0.58
CA SER A 42 0.43 -16.48 -1.93
C SER A 42 -0.19 -15.15 -2.38
N TYR A 43 0.00 -14.80 -3.64
CA TYR A 43 -0.68 -13.67 -4.31
C TYR A 43 -2.05 -14.03 -4.89
N ALA A 44 -2.57 -15.21 -4.62
CA ALA A 44 -3.93 -15.59 -5.02
C ALA A 44 -5.00 -14.71 -4.35
N PRO A 45 -6.15 -14.47 -4.99
CA PRO A 45 -7.25 -13.71 -4.39
C PRO A 45 -7.70 -14.30 -3.03
N LEU A 46 -8.06 -13.42 -2.10
CA LEU A 46 -8.69 -13.79 -0.85
C LEU A 46 -10.22 -13.91 -1.03
N ALA A 47 -10.89 -14.61 -0.12
CA ALA A 47 -12.34 -14.71 -0.12
C ALA A 47 -12.99 -13.32 -0.21
N GLY A 48 -13.93 -13.13 -1.13
CA GLY A 48 -14.65 -11.88 -1.38
C GLY A 48 -13.97 -10.90 -2.36
N ASP A 49 -12.76 -11.14 -2.85
CA ASP A 49 -12.10 -10.20 -3.79
C ASP A 49 -12.82 -10.09 -5.13
N LYS A 50 -13.47 -11.17 -5.59
CA LYS A 50 -14.21 -11.17 -6.86
C LYS A 50 -15.56 -10.45 -6.78
N THR A 51 -16.16 -10.38 -5.59
CA THR A 51 -17.51 -9.85 -5.37
C THR A 51 -17.56 -8.47 -4.76
N ALA A 52 -16.53 -8.08 -4.01
CA ALA A 52 -16.50 -6.81 -3.33
C ALA A 52 -15.88 -5.70 -4.20
N LYS A 53 -16.48 -4.50 -4.15
CA LYS A 53 -15.91 -3.28 -4.74
C LYS A 53 -15.09 -2.52 -3.71
N THR A 54 -13.81 -2.27 -4.00
CA THR A 54 -12.94 -1.49 -3.11
C THR A 54 -13.25 0.00 -3.18
N LYS A 55 -13.12 0.70 -2.05
CA LYS A 55 -13.27 2.15 -1.97
C LYS A 55 -11.89 2.82 -1.76
N PRO A 56 -11.61 3.98 -2.40
CA PRO A 56 -10.38 4.71 -2.17
C PRO A 56 -10.15 5.06 -0.70
N SER A 57 -8.90 4.98 -0.23
CA SER A 57 -8.53 5.39 1.13
C SER A 57 -8.67 6.92 1.31
N LYS A 58 -8.74 7.39 2.57
CA LYS A 58 -8.73 8.83 2.88
C LYS A 58 -7.50 9.54 2.28
N TYR A 59 -6.34 8.91 2.30
CA TYR A 59 -5.12 9.46 1.71
C TYR A 59 -5.20 9.55 0.18
N THR A 60 -5.76 8.52 -0.47
CA THR A 60 -6.01 8.53 -1.91
C THR A 60 -6.97 9.66 -2.30
N LYS A 61 -8.03 9.87 -1.53
CA LYS A 61 -9.01 10.95 -1.76
C LYS A 61 -8.39 12.34 -1.55
N SER A 62 -7.56 12.53 -0.52
CA SER A 62 -6.96 13.83 -0.21
C SER A 62 -5.89 14.29 -1.21
N LEU A 63 -5.49 13.45 -2.15
CA LEU A 63 -4.44 13.72 -3.14
C LEU A 63 -4.98 13.83 -4.57
N THR A 64 -6.23 14.26 -4.77
CA THR A 64 -6.87 14.25 -6.10
C THR A 64 -6.06 15.01 -7.16
N ARG A 65 -5.72 16.28 -6.92
CA ARG A 65 -4.89 17.10 -7.86
C ARG A 65 -3.51 16.49 -8.11
N PHE A 66 -2.86 15.98 -7.06
CA PHE A 66 -1.58 15.28 -7.19
C PHE A 66 -1.69 14.04 -8.07
N ARG A 67 -2.75 13.24 -7.89
CA ARG A 67 -3.00 12.05 -8.70
C ARG A 67 -3.24 12.37 -10.17
N SER A 68 -3.93 13.45 -10.48
CA SER A 68 -4.09 13.93 -11.88
C SER A 68 -2.74 14.23 -12.51
N ARG A 69 -1.87 15.00 -11.84
CA ARG A 69 -0.51 15.29 -12.35
C ARG A 69 0.35 14.04 -12.51
N VAL A 70 0.29 13.11 -11.55
CA VAL A 70 0.99 11.81 -11.65
C VAL A 70 0.45 11.00 -12.83
N SER A 71 -0.86 11.01 -13.06
CA SER A 71 -1.47 10.30 -14.20
C SER A 71 -1.02 10.89 -15.54
N GLU A 72 -1.04 12.21 -15.68
CA GLU A 72 -0.56 12.91 -16.89
C GLU A 72 0.92 12.63 -17.18
N ARG A 73 1.77 12.70 -16.15
CA ARG A 73 3.20 12.33 -16.27
C ARG A 73 3.38 10.85 -16.63
N SER A 74 2.59 9.97 -16.04
CA SER A 74 2.64 8.54 -16.35
C SER A 74 2.26 8.24 -17.79
N ALA A 75 1.28 8.96 -18.35
CA ALA A 75 0.89 8.83 -19.74
C ALA A 75 2.02 9.26 -20.71
N LYS A 76 2.78 10.29 -20.35
CA LYS A 76 3.94 10.80 -21.13
C LYS A 76 5.24 10.01 -20.87
N SER A 77 5.28 9.10 -19.92
CA SER A 77 6.49 8.37 -19.52
C SER A 77 6.87 7.30 -20.54
N LYS A 78 8.15 7.24 -20.91
CA LYS A 78 8.74 6.20 -21.76
C LYS A 78 9.08 4.91 -21.03
N ALA A 79 8.84 4.83 -19.70
CA ALA A 79 9.13 3.64 -18.92
C ALA A 79 8.32 2.42 -19.39
N SER A 80 8.92 1.22 -19.34
CA SER A 80 8.40 -0.01 -19.93
C SER A 80 7.11 -0.54 -19.27
N SER A 81 6.86 -0.26 -17.99
CA SER A 81 5.70 -0.80 -17.26
C SER A 81 4.88 0.26 -16.55
N ALA A 82 3.59 -0.01 -16.35
CA ALA A 82 2.68 0.85 -15.59
C ALA A 82 3.16 1.11 -14.15
N LYS A 83 3.84 0.13 -13.52
CA LYS A 83 4.50 0.28 -12.21
C LYS A 83 5.62 1.32 -12.29
N ASN A 84 6.52 1.19 -13.25
CA ASN A 84 7.65 2.10 -13.41
C ASN A 84 7.19 3.51 -13.81
N LYS A 85 6.19 3.64 -14.70
CA LYS A 85 5.55 4.91 -15.05
C LYS A 85 5.02 5.64 -13.82
N PHE A 86 4.30 4.93 -12.96
CA PHE A 86 3.77 5.49 -11.72
C PHE A 86 4.89 5.91 -10.76
N ILE A 87 5.89 5.05 -10.52
CA ILE A 87 7.00 5.32 -9.61
C ILE A 87 7.80 6.55 -10.05
N SER A 88 8.19 6.62 -11.32
CA SER A 88 8.94 7.76 -11.86
C SER A 88 8.15 9.06 -11.80
N SER A 89 6.84 9.00 -12.08
CA SER A 89 5.96 10.17 -12.04
C SER A 89 5.78 10.71 -10.62
N VAL A 90 5.62 9.82 -9.63
CA VAL A 90 5.56 10.22 -8.21
C VAL A 90 6.89 10.81 -7.75
N ALA A 91 7.99 10.18 -8.09
CA ALA A 91 9.33 10.62 -7.73
C ALA A 91 9.62 12.03 -8.29
N ALA A 92 9.32 12.25 -9.56
CA ALA A 92 9.47 13.56 -10.22
C ALA A 92 8.56 14.63 -9.61
N GLU A 93 7.30 14.33 -9.35
CA GLU A 93 6.34 15.26 -8.78
C GLU A 93 6.68 15.66 -7.34
N MET A 94 7.19 14.71 -6.55
CA MET A 94 7.57 14.94 -5.14
C MET A 94 9.03 15.35 -4.96
N LYS A 95 9.85 15.30 -6.02
CA LYS A 95 11.29 15.56 -5.95
C LYS A 95 12.00 14.69 -4.93
N ILE A 96 11.72 13.39 -4.96
CA ILE A 96 12.36 12.38 -4.12
C ILE A 96 12.94 11.26 -5.01
N PRO A 97 13.97 10.54 -4.54
CA PRO A 97 14.53 9.42 -5.31
C PRO A 97 13.47 8.36 -5.65
N SER A 98 13.44 7.92 -6.90
CA SER A 98 12.53 6.87 -7.36
C SER A 98 12.74 5.53 -6.64
N SER A 99 13.95 5.27 -6.16
CA SER A 99 14.27 4.10 -5.33
C SER A 99 13.47 4.06 -4.03
N ILE A 100 13.24 5.21 -3.39
CA ILE A 100 12.41 5.29 -2.17
C ILE A 100 10.96 4.98 -2.51
N VAL A 101 10.41 5.59 -3.57
CA VAL A 101 9.03 5.33 -4.02
C VAL A 101 8.85 3.85 -4.38
N ARG A 102 9.83 3.27 -5.07
CA ARG A 102 9.85 1.84 -5.42
C ARG A 102 9.78 0.95 -4.18
N ARG A 103 10.63 1.18 -3.19
CA ARG A 103 10.63 0.39 -1.95
C ARG A 103 9.30 0.49 -1.20
N VAL A 104 8.66 1.67 -1.14
CA VAL A 104 7.33 1.83 -0.53
C VAL A 104 6.27 1.08 -1.32
N TYR A 105 6.34 1.14 -2.65
CA TYR A 105 5.42 0.43 -3.55
C TYR A 105 5.54 -1.10 -3.36
N GLU A 106 6.74 -1.65 -3.37
CA GLU A 106 7.01 -3.08 -3.21
C GLU A 106 6.60 -3.60 -1.83
N LYS A 107 6.82 -2.82 -0.76
CA LYS A 107 6.25 -3.10 0.56
C LYS A 107 4.70 -3.13 0.52
N GLY A 108 4.09 -2.33 -0.35
CA GLY A 108 2.65 -2.36 -0.59
C GLY A 108 2.21 -3.64 -1.28
N GLU A 109 2.91 -4.08 -2.30
CA GLU A 109 2.66 -5.36 -2.99
C GLU A 109 2.78 -6.55 -2.03
N ALA A 110 3.85 -6.60 -1.24
CA ALA A 110 4.06 -7.65 -0.25
C ALA A 110 2.96 -7.66 0.83
N ALA A 111 2.56 -6.49 1.32
CA ALA A 111 1.47 -6.37 2.28
C ALA A 111 0.12 -6.83 1.70
N TRP A 112 -0.12 -6.65 0.40
CA TRP A 112 -1.31 -7.14 -0.28
C TRP A 112 -1.40 -8.67 -0.24
N ALA A 113 -0.27 -9.36 -0.45
CA ALA A 113 -0.24 -10.83 -0.40
C ALA A 113 -0.71 -11.39 0.95
N VAL A 114 -0.41 -10.68 2.05
CA VAL A 114 -0.83 -11.09 3.40
C VAL A 114 -2.26 -10.66 3.69
N SER A 115 -2.58 -9.39 3.48
CA SER A 115 -3.89 -8.85 3.84
C SER A 115 -4.18 -7.54 3.12
N HIS A 116 -5.36 -7.42 2.53
CA HIS A 116 -5.83 -6.22 1.84
C HIS A 116 -7.34 -6.07 1.99
N ARG A 117 -7.88 -4.92 1.55
CA ARG A 117 -9.33 -4.71 1.51
C ARG A 117 -9.94 -5.60 0.43
N PRO A 118 -11.15 -6.16 0.65
CA PRO A 118 -11.85 -6.90 -0.37
C PRO A 118 -11.99 -6.11 -1.68
N GLY A 119 -11.74 -6.77 -2.81
CA GLY A 119 -11.82 -6.18 -4.13
C GLY A 119 -10.67 -5.22 -4.51
N ALA A 120 -9.66 -5.01 -3.65
CA ALA A 120 -8.50 -4.21 -3.99
C ALA A 120 -7.48 -5.04 -4.78
N THR A 121 -7.08 -4.56 -5.96
CA THR A 121 -5.96 -5.17 -6.69
C THR A 121 -4.62 -4.88 -6.01
N GLN A 122 -3.61 -5.69 -6.29
CA GLN A 122 -2.26 -5.50 -5.78
C GLN A 122 -1.71 -4.09 -6.10
N SER A 123 -1.85 -3.66 -7.35
CA SER A 123 -1.43 -2.32 -7.79
C SER A 123 -2.19 -1.19 -7.08
N GLN A 124 -3.50 -1.32 -6.90
CA GLN A 124 -4.28 -0.32 -6.16
C GLN A 124 -3.83 -0.22 -4.70
N TRP A 125 -3.54 -1.35 -4.07
CA TRP A 125 -3.06 -1.39 -2.69
C TRP A 125 -1.67 -0.78 -2.54
N ALA A 126 -0.75 -1.12 -3.45
CA ALA A 126 0.60 -0.56 -3.49
C ALA A 126 0.58 0.96 -3.69
N LYS A 127 -0.21 1.46 -4.66
CA LYS A 127 -0.42 2.91 -4.87
C LYS A 127 -1.02 3.59 -3.64
N ALA A 128 -2.00 2.96 -2.98
CA ALA A 128 -2.58 3.51 -1.76
C ALA A 128 -1.57 3.61 -0.61
N ARG A 129 -0.61 2.68 -0.52
CA ARG A 129 0.51 2.77 0.44
C ARG A 129 1.42 3.95 0.12
N VAL A 130 1.77 4.15 -1.15
CA VAL A 130 2.56 5.33 -1.57
C VAL A 130 1.83 6.63 -1.20
N TYR A 131 0.54 6.75 -1.47
CA TYR A 131 -0.23 7.93 -1.07
C TYR A 131 -0.29 8.13 0.45
N SER A 132 -0.41 7.05 1.22
CA SER A 132 -0.32 7.10 2.68
C SER A 132 1.05 7.59 3.14
N PHE A 133 2.12 7.09 2.52
CA PHE A 133 3.49 7.52 2.78
C PHE A 133 3.68 9.03 2.55
N LEU A 134 3.25 9.55 1.40
CA LEU A 134 3.36 10.97 1.07
C LEU A 134 2.62 11.90 2.04
N ARG A 135 1.58 11.39 2.70
CA ARG A 135 0.77 12.13 3.68
C ARG A 135 1.14 11.82 5.14
N LYS A 136 2.32 11.24 5.38
CA LYS A 136 2.76 10.80 6.73
C LYS A 136 1.67 9.98 7.44
N GLY A 137 1.04 9.06 6.68
CA GLY A 137 -0.05 8.23 7.18
C GLY A 137 0.42 7.10 8.09
N ASN A 138 -0.48 6.18 8.40
CA ASN A 138 -0.27 5.13 9.39
C ASN A 138 0.98 4.27 9.17
N THR A 139 1.43 4.05 7.93
CA THR A 139 2.63 3.27 7.66
C THR A 139 3.90 3.99 8.12
N VAL A 140 3.91 5.31 8.09
CA VAL A 140 5.01 6.15 8.59
C VAL A 140 4.89 6.33 10.10
N THR A 141 3.72 6.74 10.61
CA THR A 141 3.52 7.01 12.04
C THR A 141 3.69 5.76 12.92
N LYS A 142 3.34 4.58 12.41
CA LYS A 142 3.53 3.28 13.07
C LYS A 142 4.92 2.66 12.84
N GLY A 143 5.84 3.37 12.20
CA GLY A 143 7.22 2.97 12.03
C GLY A 143 7.55 2.14 10.78
N HIS A 144 6.57 1.54 10.09
CA HIS A 144 6.83 0.64 8.97
C HIS A 144 7.59 1.26 7.79
N ASP A 145 7.40 2.57 7.55
CA ASP A 145 8.03 3.32 6.46
C ASP A 145 8.74 4.59 6.98
N ARG A 146 8.97 4.70 8.29
CA ARG A 146 9.56 5.89 8.93
C ARG A 146 10.93 6.22 8.38
N ASP A 147 11.79 5.21 8.24
CA ASP A 147 13.16 5.40 7.73
C ASP A 147 13.16 5.91 6.29
N LEU A 148 12.32 5.32 5.44
CA LEU A 148 12.15 5.76 4.06
C LEU A 148 11.60 7.19 3.99
N TYR A 149 10.71 7.55 4.90
CA TYR A 149 10.14 8.89 4.98
C TYR A 149 11.19 9.92 5.39
N ASN A 150 12.05 9.60 6.36
CA ASN A 150 13.16 10.46 6.78
C ASN A 150 14.19 10.62 5.65
N GLN A 151 14.52 9.55 4.93
CA GLN A 151 15.38 9.61 3.74
C GLN A 151 14.78 10.51 2.65
N ALA A 152 13.48 10.39 2.37
CA ALA A 152 12.78 11.23 1.41
C ALA A 152 12.80 12.71 1.82
N LYS A 153 12.56 13.02 3.09
CA LYS A 153 12.67 14.40 3.61
C LYS A 153 14.08 14.97 3.47
N LYS A 154 15.11 14.17 3.80
CA LYS A 154 16.51 14.57 3.63
C LYS A 154 16.83 14.89 2.18
N ALA A 155 16.40 14.04 1.24
CA ALA A 155 16.60 14.24 -0.19
C ALA A 155 15.90 15.52 -0.70
N GLN A 156 14.67 15.79 -0.25
CA GLN A 156 13.95 17.02 -0.60
C GLN A 156 14.64 18.28 -0.07
N ARG A 157 15.15 18.25 1.18
CA ARG A 157 15.89 19.38 1.75
C ARG A 157 17.19 19.65 0.99
N ALA A 158 17.95 18.61 0.65
CA ALA A 158 19.18 18.74 -0.13
C ALA A 158 18.93 19.32 -1.53
N GLY A 159 17.76 19.02 -2.14
CA GLY A 159 17.34 19.57 -3.42
C GLY A 159 16.59 20.91 -3.36
N GLY A 160 16.52 21.57 -2.20
CA GLY A 160 15.79 22.84 -2.03
C GLY A 160 14.26 22.70 -2.00
N TYR A 161 13.73 21.51 -1.82
CA TYR A 161 12.28 21.23 -1.86
C TYR A 161 11.72 20.79 -0.52
N MET A 162 10.71 21.48 0.00
CA MET A 162 10.01 21.11 1.23
C MET A 162 8.52 20.85 0.95
N LYS A 163 8.16 19.62 0.58
CA LYS A 163 6.75 19.23 0.36
C LYS A 163 6.25 18.07 1.24
N LEU A 164 7.13 17.27 1.84
CA LEU A 164 6.75 16.28 2.85
C LEU A 164 6.66 16.95 4.23
N ARG A 165 5.55 16.73 4.93
CA ARG A 165 5.31 17.27 6.28
C ARG A 165 5.98 16.43 7.36
#